data_a627699fef3cfc4111c5981b41de26ad
#
_entry.id   a627699fef3cfc4111c5981b41de26ad
#
_cell.length_a   1.000
_cell.length_b   1.000
_cell.length_c   1.000
_cell.angle_alpha   90.00
_cell.angle_beta   90.00
_cell.angle_gamma   90.00
#
_symmetry.space_group_name_H-M   'P 1'
#
loop_
_entity.id
_entity.type
_entity.pdbx_description
1 polymer ?
#
loop_
_entity_poly.entity_id
_entity_poly.type
_entity_poly.pdbx_seq_one_letter_code
_entity_poly.pdbx_strand_id
1 'polypeptide(L)'
;MIYELLKDKIKITNSCPQEVKEVYEFMIETWGTNNNIIWEHAKHLKYLDLLSDSLGGRIKMVTTLYSWNNMLQQSFPPGISWLSNMRFKHLLGRDVSFSDTYGDTPYEQASHGWGHPKAEYHIKFADLVYNRLKDGNIIQ
;
A
#
# COMPACT_ATOMS: atom_id res chain seq x y z
N MET A 1 11.59 2.81 1.10
CA MET A 1 11.03 2.21 -0.13
C MET A 1 10.05 3.14 -0.85
N ILE A 2 8.92 3.54 -0.27
CA ILE A 2 7.98 4.47 -0.93
C ILE A 2 8.62 5.81 -1.24
N TYR A 3 9.38 6.34 -0.30
CA TYR A 3 10.12 7.60 -0.47
C TYR A 3 11.15 7.53 -1.61
N GLU A 4 11.91 6.45 -1.70
CA GLU A 4 12.88 6.25 -2.77
C GLU A 4 12.20 6.07 -4.12
N LEU A 5 11.08 5.35 -4.17
CA LEU A 5 10.27 5.23 -5.38
C LEU A 5 9.73 6.59 -5.87
N LEU A 6 9.30 7.46 -4.95
CA LEU A 6 8.84 8.80 -5.30
C LEU A 6 9.99 9.66 -5.83
N LYS A 7 11.15 9.59 -5.20
CA LYS A 7 12.35 10.30 -5.68
C LYS A 7 12.75 9.87 -7.09
N ASP A 8 12.77 8.58 -7.35
CA ASP A 8 13.13 8.05 -8.66
C ASP A 8 12.11 8.42 -9.72
N LYS A 9 10.81 8.42 -9.39
CA LYS A 9 9.75 8.87 -10.29
C LYS A 9 9.92 10.33 -10.69
N ILE A 10 10.25 11.20 -9.77
CA ILE A 10 10.47 12.62 -10.05
C ILE A 10 11.67 12.83 -10.98
N LYS A 11 12.73 12.06 -10.80
CA LYS A 11 13.93 12.11 -11.66
C LYS A 11 13.65 11.65 -13.08
N ILE A 12 12.76 10.71 -13.28
CA ILE A 12 12.50 10.09 -14.58
C ILE A 12 11.57 10.94 -15.45
N THR A 13 10.74 11.80 -14.89
CA THR A 13 9.81 12.64 -15.65
C THR A 13 10.48 13.91 -16.17
N ASN A 14 11.29 13.79 -17.22
CA ASN A 14 11.92 14.93 -17.87
C ASN A 14 10.93 15.93 -18.52
N SER A 15 9.67 15.52 -18.69
CA SER A 15 8.60 16.34 -19.26
C SER A 15 7.85 17.18 -18.23
N CYS A 16 8.15 17.03 -16.94
CA CYS A 16 7.51 17.79 -15.90
C CYS A 16 8.05 19.23 -15.86
N PRO A 17 7.20 20.27 -15.82
CA PRO A 17 7.65 21.64 -15.63
C PRO A 17 8.52 21.81 -14.39
N GLN A 18 9.51 22.70 -14.44
CA GLN A 18 10.49 22.86 -13.36
C GLN A 18 9.81 23.26 -12.03
N GLU A 19 8.84 24.15 -12.09
CA GLU A 19 8.09 24.59 -10.90
C GLU A 19 7.34 23.43 -10.22
N VAL A 20 6.82 22.50 -11.00
CA VAL A 20 6.14 21.31 -10.49
C VAL A 20 7.15 20.36 -9.83
N LYS A 21 8.33 20.20 -10.44
CA LYS A 21 9.41 19.40 -9.83
C LYS A 21 9.83 19.97 -8.47
N GLU A 22 10.03 21.27 -8.37
CA GLU A 22 10.41 21.93 -7.12
C GLU A 22 9.37 21.73 -6.01
N VAL A 23 8.07 21.80 -6.36
CA VAL A 23 6.99 21.53 -5.40
C VAL A 23 7.03 20.07 -4.94
N TYR A 24 7.20 19.11 -5.85
CA TYR A 24 7.30 17.69 -5.49
C TYR A 24 8.53 17.39 -4.64
N GLU A 25 9.69 17.96 -5.01
CA GLU A 25 10.92 17.80 -4.22
C GLU A 25 10.73 18.35 -2.80
N PHE A 26 10.16 19.54 -2.66
CA PHE A 26 9.83 20.12 -1.36
C PHE A 26 8.88 19.23 -0.55
N MET A 27 7.83 18.71 -1.16
CA MET A 27 6.88 17.80 -0.50
C MET A 27 7.56 16.52 -0.05
N ILE A 28 8.43 15.93 -0.88
CA ILE A 28 9.16 14.70 -0.56
C ILE A 28 10.15 14.96 0.58
N GLU A 29 10.90 16.04 0.51
CA GLU A 29 11.88 16.39 1.55
C GLU A 29 11.22 16.72 2.89
N THR A 30 10.08 17.40 2.86
CA THR A 30 9.39 17.86 4.07
C THR A 30 8.51 16.79 4.69
N TRP A 31 7.77 16.03 3.89
CA TRP A 31 6.76 15.06 4.37
C TRP A 31 6.98 13.64 3.89
N GLY A 32 7.85 13.45 2.92
CA GLY A 32 8.00 12.18 2.21
C GLY A 32 8.93 11.19 2.91
N THR A 33 9.16 11.30 4.21
CA THR A 33 9.88 10.25 4.94
C THR A 33 9.03 8.98 4.96
N ASN A 34 9.68 7.82 4.96
CA ASN A 34 8.95 6.54 5.05
C ASN A 34 8.01 6.51 6.25
N ASN A 35 8.42 7.08 7.37
CA ASN A 35 7.61 7.15 8.58
C ASN A 35 6.34 7.96 8.40
N ASN A 36 6.44 9.14 7.78
CA ASN A 36 5.28 9.99 7.54
C ASN A 36 4.33 9.34 6.55
N ILE A 37 4.83 8.72 5.49
CA ILE A 37 4.01 8.03 4.50
C ILE A 37 3.26 6.85 5.13
N ILE A 38 3.95 6.04 5.91
CA ILE A 38 3.36 4.89 6.59
C ILE A 38 2.32 5.35 7.63
N TRP A 39 2.63 6.39 8.38
CA TRP A 39 1.71 6.96 9.36
C TRP A 39 0.43 7.50 8.71
N GLU A 40 0.57 8.27 7.63
CA GLU A 40 -0.58 8.79 6.89
C GLU A 40 -1.42 7.66 6.30
N HIS A 41 -0.78 6.65 5.74
CA HIS A 41 -1.48 5.48 5.22
C HIS A 41 -2.24 4.72 6.32
N ALA A 42 -1.60 4.51 7.46
CA ALA A 42 -2.21 3.87 8.62
C ALA A 42 -3.45 4.63 9.13
N LYS A 43 -3.35 5.94 9.23
CA LYS A 43 -4.49 6.79 9.60
C LYS A 43 -5.65 6.64 8.63
N HIS A 44 -5.38 6.75 7.34
CA HIS A 44 -6.43 6.63 6.31
C HIS A 44 -7.11 5.27 6.35
N LEU A 45 -6.34 4.19 6.46
CA LEU A 45 -6.90 2.85 6.59
C LEU A 45 -7.77 2.74 7.85
N LYS A 46 -7.32 3.29 8.96
CA LYS A 46 -8.07 3.23 10.21
C LYS A 46 -9.35 4.05 10.15
N TYR A 47 -9.33 5.22 9.53
CA TYR A 47 -10.53 6.03 9.34
C TYR A 47 -11.55 5.32 8.45
N LEU A 48 -11.10 4.68 7.36
CA LEU A 48 -11.98 3.88 6.50
C LEU A 48 -12.55 2.66 7.24
N ASP A 49 -11.75 2.03 8.09
CA ASP A 49 -12.18 0.92 8.92
C ASP A 49 -13.30 1.32 9.89
N LEU A 50 -13.13 2.45 10.56
CA LEU A 50 -14.13 3.02 11.46
C LEU A 50 -15.39 3.46 10.71
N LEU A 51 -15.23 4.05 9.52
CA LEU A 51 -16.36 4.41 8.67
C LEU A 51 -17.13 3.17 8.23
N SER A 52 -16.45 2.13 7.79
CA SER A 52 -17.08 0.86 7.45
C SER A 52 -17.83 0.26 8.63
N ASP A 53 -17.24 0.31 9.82
CA ASP A 53 -17.88 -0.17 11.04
C ASP A 53 -19.18 0.61 11.33
N SER A 54 -19.16 1.92 11.19
CA SER A 54 -20.33 2.78 11.35
C SER A 54 -21.45 2.51 10.34
N LEU A 55 -21.10 1.97 9.19
CA LEU A 55 -22.03 1.55 8.12
C LEU A 55 -22.43 0.07 8.21
N GLY A 56 -22.26 -0.55 9.37
CA GLY A 56 -22.61 -1.94 9.62
C GLY A 56 -21.65 -2.95 9.02
N GLY A 57 -20.42 -2.55 8.68
CA GLY A 57 -19.37 -3.43 8.13
C GLY A 57 -19.63 -3.93 6.72
N ARG A 58 -20.51 -3.25 5.96
CA ARG A 58 -20.87 -3.66 4.60
C ARG A 58 -19.78 -3.36 3.58
N ILE A 59 -18.92 -2.39 3.88
CA ILE A 59 -17.80 -2.02 3.01
C ILE A 59 -16.57 -2.77 3.48
N LYS A 60 -15.93 -3.47 2.56
CA LYS A 60 -14.66 -4.15 2.83
C LYS A 60 -13.55 -3.40 2.10
N MET A 61 -12.40 -3.34 2.75
CA MET A 61 -11.23 -2.68 2.18
C MET A 61 -10.22 -3.70 1.70
N VAL A 62 -9.55 -3.37 0.65
CA VAL A 62 -8.38 -4.12 0.16
C VAL A 62 -7.29 -3.11 -0.24
N THR A 63 -6.07 -3.42 0.11
CA THR A 63 -4.92 -2.68 -0.40
C THR A 63 -4.52 -3.24 -1.75
N THR A 64 -4.07 -2.40 -2.66
CA THR A 64 -3.79 -2.84 -4.04
C THR A 64 -2.34 -3.23 -4.25
N LEU A 65 -1.42 -2.30 -4.26
CA LEU A 65 -0.02 -2.58 -4.63
C LEU A 65 0.75 -3.29 -3.51
N TYR A 66 0.62 -2.81 -2.28
CA TYR A 66 1.31 -3.33 -1.11
C TYR A 66 0.31 -3.57 0.01
N SER A 67 0.39 -4.73 0.65
CA SER A 67 -0.42 -5.05 1.82
C SER A 67 0.12 -4.38 3.09
N TRP A 68 -0.69 -4.40 4.14
CA TRP A 68 -0.25 -3.97 5.46
C TRP A 68 1.00 -4.71 5.91
N ASN A 69 1.05 -6.03 5.72
CA ASN A 69 2.22 -6.83 6.07
C ASN A 69 3.46 -6.44 5.27
N ASN A 70 3.33 -6.10 3.98
CA ASN A 70 4.46 -5.61 3.20
C ASN A 70 5.03 -4.31 3.77
N MET A 71 4.16 -3.40 4.21
CA MET A 71 4.61 -2.14 4.82
C MET A 71 5.31 -2.38 6.15
N LEU A 72 4.83 -3.35 6.94
CA LEU A 72 5.43 -3.70 8.23
C LEU A 72 6.80 -4.38 8.14
N GLN A 73 7.17 -4.90 6.97
CA GLN A 73 8.50 -5.48 6.74
C GLN A 73 9.60 -4.43 6.71
N GLN A 74 9.25 -3.17 6.62
CA GLN A 74 10.22 -2.08 6.68
C GLN A 74 10.64 -1.81 8.13
N SER A 75 11.88 -1.38 8.31
CA SER A 75 12.36 -0.98 9.62
C SER A 75 11.61 0.25 10.11
N PHE A 76 10.90 0.11 11.21
CA PHE A 76 10.25 1.24 11.88
C PHE A 76 11.18 1.84 12.92
N PRO A 77 11.27 3.17 12.99
CA PRO A 77 11.81 3.82 14.15
C PRO A 77 11.00 3.46 15.41
N PRO A 78 11.61 3.48 16.60
CA PRO A 78 10.91 3.11 17.83
C PRO A 78 9.60 3.89 18.07
N GLY A 79 9.53 5.14 17.64
CA GLY A 79 8.35 5.99 17.83
C GLY A 79 7.09 5.56 17.11
N ILE A 80 7.19 4.73 16.07
CA ILE A 80 6.04 4.24 15.32
C ILE A 80 5.94 2.72 15.27
N SER A 81 6.80 2.00 15.99
CA SER A 81 6.81 0.54 16.02
C SER A 81 5.48 -0.07 16.49
N TRP A 82 4.69 0.65 17.26
CA TRP A 82 3.37 0.25 17.72
C TRP A 82 2.36 0.05 16.58
N LEU A 83 2.60 0.60 15.40
CA LEU A 83 1.75 0.39 14.21
C LEU A 83 1.63 -1.08 13.84
N SER A 84 2.64 -1.90 14.15
CA SER A 84 2.61 -3.35 13.90
C SER A 84 1.44 -4.04 14.62
N ASN A 85 0.98 -3.49 15.73
CA ASN A 85 -0.12 -4.01 16.52
C ASN A 85 -1.50 -3.45 16.12
N MET A 86 -1.56 -2.53 15.16
CA MET A 86 -2.81 -1.95 14.70
C MET A 86 -3.73 -3.04 14.10
N ARG A 87 -5.00 -3.01 14.49
CA ARG A 87 -6.02 -3.95 14.02
C ARG A 87 -7.04 -3.25 13.14
N PHE A 88 -7.56 -4.00 12.17
CA PHE A 88 -8.61 -3.56 11.26
C PHE A 88 -9.72 -4.61 11.25
N LYS A 89 -10.97 -4.17 11.37
CA LYS A 89 -12.14 -5.07 11.35
C LYS A 89 -12.58 -5.42 9.93
N HIS A 90 -12.40 -4.50 9.00
CA HIS A 90 -12.99 -4.56 7.67
C HIS A 90 -11.95 -4.56 6.54
N LEU A 91 -10.68 -4.69 6.88
CA LEU A 91 -9.64 -4.97 5.92
C LEU A 91 -9.73 -6.45 5.51
N LEU A 92 -9.80 -6.71 4.21
CA LEU A 92 -10.01 -8.05 3.68
C LEU A 92 -8.87 -9.02 4.04
N GLY A 93 -7.68 -8.51 4.21
CA GLY A 93 -6.53 -9.23 4.72
C GLY A 93 -5.32 -8.33 4.84
N ARG A 94 -4.47 -8.63 5.82
CA ARG A 94 -3.19 -7.92 6.02
C ARG A 94 -2.13 -8.33 5.01
N ASP A 95 -2.40 -9.38 4.24
CA ASP A 95 -1.54 -10.03 3.26
C ASP A 95 -2.20 -10.10 1.88
N VAL A 96 -3.13 -9.19 1.59
CA VAL A 96 -3.86 -9.14 0.32
C VAL A 96 -3.43 -7.91 -0.47
N SER A 97 -2.59 -8.12 -1.46
CA SER A 97 -2.17 -7.10 -2.43
C SER A 97 -1.57 -7.76 -3.67
N PHE A 98 -1.25 -6.99 -4.68
CA PHE A 98 -0.50 -7.50 -5.84
C PHE A 98 0.87 -8.03 -5.43
N SER A 99 1.58 -7.35 -4.54
CA SER A 99 2.88 -7.82 -4.03
C SER A 99 2.81 -9.21 -3.41
N ASP A 100 1.73 -9.51 -2.71
CA ASP A 100 1.53 -10.82 -2.10
C ASP A 100 1.31 -11.93 -3.15
N THR A 101 0.91 -11.58 -4.36
CA THR A 101 0.73 -12.53 -5.46
C THR A 101 2.00 -12.82 -6.23
N TYR A 102 3.05 -12.03 -6.06
CA TYR A 102 4.30 -12.20 -6.80
C TYR A 102 5.11 -13.41 -6.35
N GLY A 103 4.94 -13.85 -5.10
CA GLY A 103 5.76 -14.91 -4.52
C GLY A 103 7.22 -14.52 -4.55
N ASP A 104 8.07 -15.40 -5.09
CA ASP A 104 9.51 -15.16 -5.25
C ASP A 104 9.86 -14.42 -6.54
N THR A 105 8.87 -14.06 -7.36
CA THR A 105 9.12 -13.36 -8.61
C THR A 105 9.50 -11.91 -8.33
N PRO A 106 10.66 -11.44 -8.81
CA PRO A 106 11.07 -10.05 -8.65
C PRO A 106 10.07 -9.08 -9.28
N TYR A 107 9.92 -7.92 -8.67
CA TYR A 107 8.99 -6.88 -9.13
C TYR A 107 9.19 -6.52 -10.62
N GLU A 108 10.44 -6.43 -11.07
CA GLU A 108 10.78 -6.09 -12.45
C GLU A 108 10.26 -7.12 -13.45
N GLN A 109 10.13 -8.38 -13.03
CA GLN A 109 9.59 -9.45 -13.86
C GLN A 109 8.07 -9.55 -13.76
N ALA A 110 7.50 -9.23 -12.60
CA ALA A 110 6.07 -9.31 -12.31
C ALA A 110 5.28 -8.12 -12.85
N SER A 111 5.94 -7.01 -13.13
CA SER A 111 5.30 -5.76 -13.54
C SER A 111 5.83 -5.23 -14.87
N HIS A 112 5.06 -4.30 -15.46
CA HIS A 112 5.53 -3.48 -16.59
C HIS A 112 6.24 -2.20 -16.14
N GLY A 113 6.53 -2.08 -14.83
CA GLY A 113 7.01 -0.87 -14.19
C GLY A 113 5.88 0.03 -13.66
N TRP A 114 6.24 1.03 -12.86
CA TRP A 114 5.32 2.05 -12.33
C TRP A 114 4.13 1.50 -11.55
N GLY A 115 4.28 0.34 -10.92
CA GLY A 115 3.19 -0.29 -10.19
C GLY A 115 2.12 -0.91 -11.09
N HIS A 116 2.44 -1.23 -12.34
CA HIS A 116 1.53 -1.90 -13.26
C HIS A 116 1.84 -3.41 -13.34
N PRO A 117 1.15 -4.26 -12.56
CA PRO A 117 1.34 -5.69 -12.62
C PRO A 117 1.01 -6.27 -13.99
N LYS A 118 1.68 -7.34 -14.38
CA LYS A 118 1.35 -8.09 -15.58
C LYS A 118 0.01 -8.80 -15.44
N ALA A 119 -0.61 -9.15 -16.55
CA ALA A 119 -1.97 -9.71 -16.61
C ALA A 119 -2.18 -10.92 -15.69
N GLU A 120 -1.20 -11.83 -15.61
CA GLU A 120 -1.32 -13.01 -14.75
C GLU A 120 -1.51 -12.68 -13.26
N TYR A 121 -0.93 -11.56 -12.80
CA TYR A 121 -1.06 -11.14 -11.39
C TYR A 121 -2.40 -10.46 -11.12
N HIS A 122 -3.04 -9.89 -12.12
CA HIS A 122 -4.43 -9.43 -11.99
C HIS A 122 -5.37 -10.61 -11.72
N ILE A 123 -5.16 -11.73 -12.41
CA ILE A 123 -5.93 -12.94 -12.18
C ILE A 123 -5.67 -13.48 -10.78
N LYS A 124 -4.42 -13.63 -10.39
CA LYS A 124 -4.04 -14.09 -9.05
C LYS A 124 -4.59 -13.19 -7.93
N PHE A 125 -4.54 -11.88 -8.14
CA PHE A 125 -5.08 -10.92 -7.18
C PHE A 125 -6.60 -11.04 -7.08
N ALA A 126 -7.30 -11.14 -8.20
CA ALA A 126 -8.75 -11.34 -8.22
C ALA A 126 -9.16 -12.63 -7.49
N ASP A 127 -8.44 -13.72 -7.73
CA ASP A 127 -8.68 -15.00 -7.03
C ASP A 127 -8.43 -14.88 -5.53
N LEU A 128 -7.37 -14.20 -5.14
CA LEU A 128 -7.05 -13.96 -3.73
C LEU A 128 -8.17 -13.17 -3.04
N VAL A 129 -8.63 -12.08 -3.65
CA VAL A 129 -9.74 -11.27 -3.14
C VAL A 129 -11.03 -12.07 -3.07
N TYR A 130 -11.35 -12.79 -4.13
CA TYR A 130 -12.56 -13.63 -4.19
C TYR A 130 -12.58 -14.68 -3.08
N ASN A 131 -11.47 -15.39 -2.90
CA ASN A 131 -11.39 -16.43 -1.88
C ASN A 131 -11.55 -15.87 -0.47
N ARG A 132 -10.96 -14.70 -0.20
CA ARG A 132 -11.12 -14.04 1.10
C ARG A 132 -12.56 -13.59 1.34
N LEU A 133 -13.23 -13.07 0.33
CA LEU A 133 -14.65 -12.69 0.43
C LEU A 133 -15.54 -13.91 0.62
N LYS A 134 -15.30 -14.99 -0.12
CA LYS A 134 -16.08 -16.22 -0.07
C LYS A 134 -15.98 -16.91 1.29
N ASP A 135 -14.78 -16.97 1.83
CA ASP A 135 -14.56 -17.62 3.12
C ASP A 135 -15.12 -16.84 4.30
N GLY A 136 -15.61 -15.63 4.06
CA GLY A 136 -16.08 -14.72 5.12
C GLY A 136 -14.97 -14.31 6.07
N ASN A 137 -13.73 -14.65 5.76
CA ASN A 137 -12.55 -14.39 6.57
C ASN A 137 -12.06 -12.97 6.35
N ILE A 138 -12.64 -12.07 7.11
CA ILE A 138 -12.03 -10.78 7.31
C ILE A 138 -10.98 -10.97 8.37
N ILE A 139 -9.74 -10.97 7.95
CA ILE A 139 -8.61 -11.15 8.86
C ILE A 139 -8.34 -9.81 9.55
N GLN A 140 -8.47 -9.87 10.81
CA GLN A 140 -8.31 -8.74 11.72
C GLN A 140 -6.83 -8.46 12.02
#